data_f9c630de5ec0734fcd74858786cbe3df
#
_entry.id   f9c630de5ec0734fcd74858786cbe3df
#
_cell.length_a   1.000
_cell.length_b   1.000
_cell.length_c   1.000
_cell.angle_alpha   90.00
_cell.angle_beta   90.00
_cell.angle_gamma   90.00
#
_symmetry.space_group_name_H-M   'P 1'
#
loop_
_entity.id
_entity.type
_entity.pdbx_description
1 polymer ?
#
loop_
_entity_poly.entity_id
_entity_poly.type
_entity_poly.pdbx_seq_one_letter_code
_entity_poly.pdbx_strand_id
1 'polypeptide(L)'
;MKRKRDNDDEVEIEEDRLSELPDCVLHNILSFLSAKGAVETSVLSPRWKYLWKRLPTLRLHSSHFRHLKQFTKFVSQILSRRDGSTSIHTLNFHRQLLVEPQLLKRVINYAISHDVQEIFIQVKCDIQHFPPCLFSSHTLTSLKLAIVHPKIYAMRALFPNSLDLPSLTTLCLHLFAFSVGDDGRAEPFSTLKKLNTLIIDKCEVVDAQNLLISNITLVNLTIVIRDYPPNACIEIELSTPNLCTFCYIGSPFHKFYGRKGNLSSIKHVAIDVKLMASSKTYSKFLLDWLVELANVELLTLSSPTLQVLFLVPNLLKVQLRSLSNMKSLKVIMKQPSSIPEGMVSFLLQNAPSAKVEIID
;
A
#
# COMPACT_ATOMS: atom_id res chain seq x y z
N MET A 1 -32.73 -75.52 1.65
CA MET A 1 -31.45 -74.80 1.38
C MET A 1 -31.77 -73.29 1.25
N LYS A 2 -31.53 -72.54 2.32
CA LYS A 2 -31.61 -71.07 2.30
C LYS A 2 -30.19 -70.50 2.32
N ARG A 3 -29.80 -69.80 1.24
CA ARG A 3 -28.53 -69.07 1.14
C ARG A 3 -28.68 -67.80 1.93
N LYS A 4 -27.88 -67.63 3.00
CA LYS A 4 -27.60 -66.36 3.65
C LYS A 4 -26.73 -65.54 2.69
N ARG A 5 -27.12 -64.31 2.37
CA ARG A 5 -26.28 -63.28 1.77
C ARG A 5 -25.69 -62.49 2.96
N ASP A 6 -24.41 -62.65 3.20
CA ASP A 6 -23.64 -61.74 4.04
C ASP A 6 -23.39 -60.49 3.18
N ASN A 7 -24.01 -59.40 3.52
CA ASN A 7 -23.65 -58.05 3.08
C ASN A 7 -22.68 -57.50 4.14
N ASP A 8 -21.39 -57.68 3.93
CA ASP A 8 -20.39 -56.86 4.57
C ASP A 8 -20.38 -55.50 3.86
N ASP A 9 -21.23 -54.56 4.30
CA ASP A 9 -21.07 -53.15 4.01
C ASP A 9 -19.87 -52.68 4.84
N GLU A 10 -18.64 -52.75 4.25
CA GLU A 10 -17.51 -51.98 4.72
C GLU A 10 -17.86 -50.51 4.63
N VAL A 11 -18.26 -49.94 5.76
CA VAL A 11 -18.35 -48.47 5.91
C VAL A 11 -16.89 -47.98 5.86
N GLU A 12 -16.45 -47.52 4.69
CA GLU A 12 -15.23 -46.72 4.57
C GLU A 12 -15.42 -45.53 5.54
N ILE A 13 -14.76 -45.62 6.68
CA ILE A 13 -14.62 -44.50 7.60
C ILE A 13 -13.72 -43.51 6.86
N GLU A 14 -14.31 -42.50 6.21
CA GLU A 14 -13.52 -41.39 5.66
C GLU A 14 -12.70 -40.78 6.82
N GLU A 15 -11.42 -41.09 6.84
CA GLU A 15 -10.48 -40.53 7.81
C GLU A 15 -10.51 -39.00 7.67
N ASP A 16 -10.83 -38.30 8.76
CA ASP A 16 -10.77 -36.82 8.81
C ASP A 16 -9.30 -36.36 8.79
N ARG A 17 -8.69 -36.47 7.62
CA ARG A 17 -7.28 -36.12 7.36
C ARG A 17 -6.95 -34.67 7.71
N LEU A 18 -7.93 -33.77 7.66
CA LEU A 18 -7.73 -32.37 8.03
C LEU A 18 -7.59 -32.20 9.53
N SER A 19 -8.37 -32.92 10.34
CA SER A 19 -8.24 -32.86 11.79
C SER A 19 -6.98 -33.51 12.33
N GLU A 20 -6.27 -34.29 11.53
CA GLU A 20 -5.00 -34.90 11.92
C GLU A 20 -3.77 -33.98 11.74
N LEU A 21 -3.93 -32.89 10.98
CA LEU A 21 -2.82 -31.94 10.75
C LEU A 21 -2.35 -31.29 12.06
N PRO A 22 -1.04 -30.99 12.19
CA PRO A 22 -0.52 -30.25 13.35
C PRO A 22 -1.21 -28.89 13.53
N ASP A 23 -1.35 -28.41 14.77
CA ASP A 23 -2.03 -27.12 15.07
C ASP A 23 -1.41 -25.93 14.33
N CYS A 24 -0.09 -25.92 14.11
CA CYS A 24 0.58 -24.87 13.35
C CYS A 24 0.07 -24.81 11.89
N VAL A 25 -0.20 -25.94 11.26
CA VAL A 25 -0.76 -26.01 9.90
C VAL A 25 -2.22 -25.54 9.91
N LEU A 26 -3.01 -26.00 10.88
CA LEU A 26 -4.40 -25.57 11.03
C LEU A 26 -4.51 -24.06 11.30
N HIS A 27 -3.65 -23.49 12.14
CA HIS A 27 -3.58 -22.04 12.35
C HIS A 27 -3.18 -21.28 11.07
N ASN A 28 -2.26 -21.84 10.28
CA ASN A 28 -1.89 -21.24 8.99
C ASN A 28 -3.09 -21.24 8.03
N ILE A 29 -3.80 -22.36 7.88
CA ILE A 29 -5.02 -22.45 7.07
C ILE A 29 -6.06 -21.40 7.54
N LEU A 30 -6.34 -21.36 8.83
CA LEU A 30 -7.31 -20.42 9.42
C LEU A 30 -6.88 -18.95 9.26
N SER A 31 -5.58 -18.67 9.18
CA SER A 31 -5.05 -17.31 9.02
C SER A 31 -5.46 -16.65 7.70
N PHE A 32 -5.81 -17.42 6.68
CA PHE A 32 -6.34 -16.92 5.40
C PHE A 32 -7.82 -16.54 5.47
N LEU A 33 -8.54 -17.02 6.47
CA LEU A 33 -9.97 -16.74 6.64
C LEU A 33 -10.22 -15.41 7.35
N SER A 34 -11.43 -14.86 7.17
CA SER A 34 -11.92 -13.83 8.07
C SER A 34 -12.17 -14.42 9.47
N ALA A 35 -12.15 -13.57 10.51
CA ALA A 35 -12.47 -14.01 11.87
C ALA A 35 -13.84 -14.72 11.95
N LYS A 36 -14.82 -14.30 11.12
CA LYS A 36 -16.13 -14.97 11.03
C LYS A 36 -15.97 -16.37 10.44
N GLY A 37 -15.28 -16.51 9.30
CA GLY A 37 -15.03 -17.81 8.68
C GLY A 37 -14.25 -18.74 9.61
N ALA A 38 -13.24 -18.23 10.32
CA ALA A 38 -12.49 -19.02 11.28
C ALA A 38 -13.35 -19.53 12.46
N VAL A 39 -14.32 -18.73 12.93
CA VAL A 39 -15.29 -19.19 13.94
C VAL A 39 -16.26 -20.22 13.36
N GLU A 40 -16.67 -20.06 12.12
CA GLU A 40 -17.58 -21.00 11.43
C GLU A 40 -16.96 -22.40 11.27
N THR A 41 -15.63 -22.52 11.16
CA THR A 41 -14.97 -23.83 11.12
C THR A 41 -15.11 -24.63 12.43
N SER A 42 -15.54 -23.99 13.52
CA SER A 42 -15.74 -24.66 14.83
C SER A 42 -16.76 -25.80 14.79
N VAL A 43 -17.56 -25.91 13.75
CA VAL A 43 -18.57 -26.98 13.56
C VAL A 43 -17.97 -28.24 12.92
N LEU A 44 -16.75 -28.15 12.34
CA LEU A 44 -16.12 -29.26 11.61
C LEU A 44 -15.77 -30.42 12.52
N SER A 45 -15.13 -30.15 13.65
CA SER A 45 -14.83 -31.15 14.66
C SER A 45 -14.55 -30.51 16.02
N PRO A 46 -14.53 -31.30 17.13
CA PRO A 46 -14.17 -30.82 18.47
C PRO A 46 -12.81 -30.12 18.52
N ARG A 47 -11.84 -30.56 17.70
CA ARG A 47 -10.51 -29.98 17.60
C ARG A 47 -10.53 -28.56 17.05
N TRP A 48 -11.36 -28.26 16.01
CA TRP A 48 -11.47 -26.93 15.39
C TRP A 48 -12.20 -25.92 16.27
N LYS A 49 -12.93 -26.37 17.28
CA LYS A 49 -13.81 -25.55 18.11
C LYS A 49 -13.13 -24.34 18.76
N TYR A 50 -11.85 -24.46 19.08
CA TYR A 50 -11.13 -23.43 19.82
C TYR A 50 -9.92 -22.86 19.10
N LEU A 51 -9.53 -23.36 17.92
CA LEU A 51 -8.36 -22.91 17.17
C LEU A 51 -8.37 -21.42 16.86
N TRP A 52 -9.55 -20.88 16.48
CA TRP A 52 -9.68 -19.45 16.16
C TRP A 52 -9.31 -18.53 17.33
N LYS A 53 -9.36 -18.99 18.57
CA LYS A 53 -9.00 -18.17 19.74
C LYS A 53 -7.53 -17.81 19.81
N ARG A 54 -6.67 -18.58 19.17
CA ARG A 54 -5.21 -18.43 19.16
C ARG A 54 -4.65 -17.99 17.82
N LEU A 55 -5.49 -17.53 16.90
CA LEU A 55 -5.01 -17.06 15.61
C LEU A 55 -4.14 -15.82 15.75
N PRO A 56 -2.92 -15.82 15.20
CA PRO A 56 -2.06 -14.64 15.20
C PRO A 56 -2.57 -13.54 14.25
N THR A 57 -3.47 -13.87 13.33
CA THR A 57 -4.05 -12.94 12.37
C THR A 57 -5.52 -12.68 12.68
N LEU A 58 -5.88 -11.40 12.89
CA LEU A 58 -7.24 -10.97 13.16
C LEU A 58 -7.82 -10.19 11.99
N ARG A 59 -8.63 -10.85 11.13
CA ARG A 59 -9.27 -10.25 9.96
C ARG A 59 -10.74 -9.96 10.25
N LEU A 60 -11.07 -8.68 10.45
CA LEU A 60 -12.42 -8.19 10.80
C LEU A 60 -13.01 -7.42 9.62
N HIS A 61 -13.80 -8.08 8.81
CA HIS A 61 -14.41 -7.52 7.61
C HIS A 61 -15.93 -7.38 7.78
N SER A 62 -16.45 -6.17 7.60
CA SER A 62 -17.87 -5.90 7.77
C SER A 62 -18.75 -6.41 6.61
N SER A 63 -18.17 -6.74 5.46
CA SER A 63 -18.88 -7.24 4.28
C SER A 63 -19.66 -8.54 4.54
N HIS A 64 -19.27 -9.31 5.56
CA HIS A 64 -19.94 -10.55 5.95
C HIS A 64 -21.17 -10.33 6.86
N PHE A 65 -21.56 -9.07 7.10
CA PHE A 65 -22.66 -8.71 8.01
C PHE A 65 -23.63 -7.75 7.34
N ARG A 66 -24.92 -8.04 7.45
CA ARG A 66 -25.99 -7.18 6.89
C ARG A 66 -26.12 -5.84 7.63
N HIS A 67 -25.87 -5.84 8.95
CA HIS A 67 -26.08 -4.66 9.80
C HIS A 67 -24.87 -4.36 10.68
N LEU A 68 -24.63 -3.06 10.93
CA LEU A 68 -23.53 -2.59 11.78
C LEU A 68 -23.60 -3.20 13.19
N LYS A 69 -24.78 -3.22 13.80
CA LYS A 69 -24.95 -3.76 15.16
C LYS A 69 -24.51 -5.23 15.28
N GLN A 70 -24.75 -6.03 14.22
CA GLN A 70 -24.30 -7.43 14.19
C GLN A 70 -22.76 -7.52 14.11
N PHE A 71 -22.14 -6.69 13.25
CA PHE A 71 -20.69 -6.62 13.15
C PHE A 71 -20.06 -6.16 14.46
N THR A 72 -20.56 -5.07 15.08
CA THR A 72 -20.07 -4.57 16.36
C THR A 72 -20.19 -5.60 17.48
N LYS A 73 -21.34 -6.30 17.56
CA LYS A 73 -21.55 -7.38 18.53
C LYS A 73 -20.57 -8.53 18.30
N PHE A 74 -20.40 -8.96 17.05
CA PHE A 74 -19.46 -10.01 16.68
C PHE A 74 -18.04 -9.65 17.06
N VAL A 75 -17.56 -8.46 16.68
CA VAL A 75 -16.19 -7.99 17.03
C VAL A 75 -16.02 -7.98 18.54
N SER A 76 -17.02 -7.48 19.30
CA SER A 76 -16.96 -7.48 20.77
C SER A 76 -16.80 -8.89 21.36
N GLN A 77 -17.55 -9.85 20.81
CA GLN A 77 -17.48 -11.25 21.24
C GLN A 77 -16.14 -11.92 20.86
N ILE A 78 -15.63 -11.62 19.66
CA ILE A 78 -14.31 -12.12 19.24
C ILE A 78 -13.24 -11.64 20.20
N LEU A 79 -13.12 -10.33 20.44
CA LEU A 79 -12.10 -9.77 21.31
C LEU A 79 -12.18 -10.29 22.74
N SER A 80 -13.39 -10.49 23.28
CA SER A 80 -13.58 -10.99 24.66
C SER A 80 -13.35 -12.49 24.83
N ARG A 81 -13.42 -13.26 23.74
CA ARG A 81 -13.30 -14.73 23.80
C ARG A 81 -11.99 -15.27 23.28
N ARG A 82 -11.15 -14.43 22.69
CA ARG A 82 -9.78 -14.79 22.30
C ARG A 82 -8.96 -15.18 23.52
N ASP A 83 -7.95 -16.00 23.31
CA ASP A 83 -6.94 -16.28 24.32
C ASP A 83 -6.07 -15.02 24.50
N GLY A 84 -6.19 -14.38 25.67
CA GLY A 84 -5.47 -13.13 25.99
C GLY A 84 -3.96 -13.28 26.10
N SER A 85 -3.44 -14.51 26.17
CA SER A 85 -1.99 -14.77 26.17
C SER A 85 -1.39 -14.85 24.77
N THR A 86 -2.25 -14.88 23.71
CA THR A 86 -1.77 -14.99 22.33
C THR A 86 -1.56 -13.61 21.71
N SER A 87 -0.32 -13.31 21.31
CA SER A 87 0.02 -12.11 20.55
C SER A 87 -0.70 -12.06 19.21
N ILE A 88 -0.89 -10.86 18.69
CA ILE A 88 -1.44 -10.61 17.37
C ILE A 88 -0.32 -10.17 16.45
N HIS A 89 -0.01 -10.97 15.44
CA HIS A 89 0.93 -10.55 14.42
C HIS A 89 0.30 -9.52 13.48
N THR A 90 -0.90 -9.81 12.94
CA THR A 90 -1.56 -8.98 11.94
C THR A 90 -3.00 -8.64 12.35
N LEU A 91 -3.35 -7.34 12.35
CA LEU A 91 -4.71 -6.84 12.38
C LEU A 91 -5.12 -6.34 10.99
N ASN A 92 -6.20 -6.89 10.43
CA ASN A 92 -6.83 -6.38 9.22
C ASN A 92 -8.29 -6.00 9.54
N PHE A 93 -8.57 -4.69 9.55
CA PHE A 93 -9.89 -4.15 9.85
C PHE A 93 -10.43 -3.38 8.65
N HIS A 94 -11.47 -3.94 8.02
CA HIS A 94 -12.07 -3.37 6.82
C HIS A 94 -13.56 -3.08 7.02
N ARG A 95 -13.94 -1.80 6.78
CA ARG A 95 -15.33 -1.36 6.77
C ARG A 95 -15.56 -0.22 5.78
N GLN A 96 -16.40 -0.47 4.78
CA GLN A 96 -16.73 0.51 3.74
C GLN A 96 -17.67 1.64 4.21
N LEU A 97 -18.48 1.37 5.22
CA LEU A 97 -19.41 2.33 5.80
C LEU A 97 -18.82 2.98 7.06
N LEU A 98 -19.51 3.98 7.62
CA LEU A 98 -19.11 4.63 8.86
C LEU A 98 -18.83 3.60 9.97
N VAL A 99 -17.72 3.78 10.67
CA VAL A 99 -17.36 2.99 11.84
C VAL A 99 -17.66 3.78 13.12
N GLU A 100 -18.15 3.07 14.13
CA GLU A 100 -18.31 3.66 15.47
C GLU A 100 -16.94 3.94 16.08
N PRO A 101 -16.65 5.18 16.56
CA PRO A 101 -15.34 5.52 17.12
C PRO A 101 -14.90 4.59 18.26
N GLN A 102 -15.85 4.21 19.11
CA GLN A 102 -15.59 3.31 20.24
C GLN A 102 -15.18 1.90 19.80
N LEU A 103 -15.81 1.40 18.72
CA LEU A 103 -15.43 0.10 18.16
C LEU A 103 -14.01 0.14 17.61
N LEU A 104 -13.69 1.17 16.81
CA LEU A 104 -12.37 1.34 16.22
C LEU A 104 -11.28 1.45 17.28
N LYS A 105 -11.48 2.33 18.28
CA LYS A 105 -10.57 2.49 19.42
C LYS A 105 -10.32 1.18 20.14
N ARG A 106 -11.41 0.42 20.43
CA ARG A 106 -11.29 -0.85 21.15
C ARG A 106 -10.52 -1.90 20.35
N VAL A 107 -10.74 -2.02 19.04
CA VAL A 107 -10.03 -2.97 18.18
C VAL A 107 -8.53 -2.64 18.13
N ILE A 108 -8.21 -1.36 17.93
CA ILE A 108 -6.81 -0.92 17.85
C ILE A 108 -6.11 -1.09 19.20
N ASN A 109 -6.72 -0.63 20.30
CA ASN A 109 -6.15 -0.78 21.64
C ASN A 109 -5.90 -2.26 21.98
N TYR A 110 -6.85 -3.13 21.61
CA TYR A 110 -6.69 -4.56 21.81
C TYR A 110 -5.49 -5.11 21.01
N ALA A 111 -5.34 -4.73 19.73
CA ALA A 111 -4.22 -5.18 18.92
C ALA A 111 -2.87 -4.67 19.45
N ILE A 112 -2.79 -3.38 19.82
CA ILE A 112 -1.58 -2.79 20.41
C ILE A 112 -1.20 -3.47 21.73
N SER A 113 -2.18 -3.76 22.59
CA SER A 113 -1.92 -4.46 23.88
C SER A 113 -1.51 -5.93 23.72
N HIS A 114 -1.58 -6.47 22.51
CA HIS A 114 -1.14 -7.83 22.16
C HIS A 114 0.04 -7.82 21.16
N ASP A 115 0.87 -6.77 21.22
CA ASP A 115 2.14 -6.63 20.48
C ASP A 115 2.02 -6.78 18.96
N VAL A 116 0.96 -6.19 18.37
CA VAL A 116 0.73 -6.28 16.94
C VAL A 116 1.91 -5.71 16.14
N GLN A 117 2.28 -6.42 15.06
CA GLN A 117 3.37 -6.02 14.18
C GLN A 117 2.87 -5.38 12.89
N GLU A 118 1.73 -5.83 12.38
CA GLU A 118 1.16 -5.32 11.14
C GLU A 118 -0.29 -4.87 11.35
N ILE A 119 -0.58 -3.64 10.96
CA ILE A 119 -1.94 -3.10 10.96
C ILE A 119 -2.33 -2.65 9.55
N PHE A 120 -3.45 -3.18 9.07
CA PHE A 120 -4.15 -2.69 7.90
C PHE A 120 -5.56 -2.26 8.27
N ILE A 121 -5.87 -0.97 8.15
CA ILE A 121 -7.18 -0.40 8.45
C ILE A 121 -7.70 0.34 7.24
N GLN A 122 -8.89 -0.08 6.77
CA GLN A 122 -9.62 0.62 5.73
C GLN A 122 -11.03 0.95 6.23
N VAL A 123 -11.28 2.24 6.50
CA VAL A 123 -12.51 2.69 7.15
C VAL A 123 -12.98 4.05 6.64
N LYS A 124 -14.28 4.31 6.87
CA LYS A 124 -14.85 5.65 6.71
C LYS A 124 -15.00 6.28 8.10
N CYS A 125 -14.09 7.20 8.45
CA CYS A 125 -14.09 7.86 9.76
C CYS A 125 -13.24 9.15 9.73
N ASP A 126 -13.22 9.88 10.85
CA ASP A 126 -12.25 10.93 11.12
C ASP A 126 -11.00 10.33 11.77
N ILE A 127 -9.81 10.92 11.52
CA ILE A 127 -8.54 10.49 12.12
C ILE A 127 -8.56 10.61 13.66
N GLN A 128 -9.30 11.56 14.23
CA GLN A 128 -9.47 11.73 15.67
C GLN A 128 -10.11 10.52 16.37
N HIS A 129 -10.70 9.62 15.58
CA HIS A 129 -11.24 8.37 16.11
C HIS A 129 -10.16 7.31 16.37
N PHE A 130 -8.93 7.53 15.91
CA PHE A 130 -7.81 6.63 16.20
C PHE A 130 -7.24 6.91 17.60
N PRO A 131 -6.91 5.88 18.37
CA PRO A 131 -6.24 6.07 19.64
C PRO A 131 -4.78 6.50 19.42
N PRO A 132 -4.22 7.39 20.29
CA PRO A 132 -2.83 7.85 20.17
C PRO A 132 -1.80 6.71 20.18
N CYS A 133 -2.07 5.61 20.89
CA CYS A 133 -1.17 4.45 20.96
C CYS A 133 -0.88 3.81 19.59
N LEU A 134 -1.72 4.03 18.57
CA LEU A 134 -1.43 3.59 17.21
C LEU A 134 -0.19 4.28 16.65
N PHE A 135 0.00 5.56 16.97
CA PHE A 135 1.09 6.39 16.45
C PHE A 135 2.31 6.46 17.39
N SER A 136 2.28 5.66 18.48
CA SER A 136 3.38 5.52 19.43
C SER A 136 3.68 4.05 19.79
N SER A 137 3.42 3.14 18.88
CA SER A 137 3.67 1.71 19.07
C SER A 137 5.12 1.34 18.75
N HIS A 138 5.78 0.63 19.66
CA HIS A 138 7.16 0.18 19.48
C HIS A 138 7.28 -1.17 18.77
N THR A 139 6.18 -1.94 18.69
CA THR A 139 6.15 -3.27 18.04
C THR A 139 5.74 -3.22 16.57
N LEU A 140 5.11 -2.11 16.14
CA LEU A 140 4.54 -1.98 14.82
C LEU A 140 5.63 -1.83 13.74
N THR A 141 5.67 -2.78 12.82
CA THR A 141 6.60 -2.82 11.68
C THR A 141 5.96 -2.39 10.36
N SER A 142 4.63 -2.63 10.21
CA SER A 142 3.87 -2.26 9.02
C SER A 142 2.56 -1.59 9.39
N LEU A 143 2.35 -0.36 8.88
CA LEU A 143 1.12 0.41 9.07
C LEU A 143 0.53 0.81 7.73
N LYS A 144 -0.69 0.31 7.43
CA LYS A 144 -1.44 0.65 6.22
C LYS A 144 -2.78 1.24 6.60
N LEU A 145 -2.98 2.52 6.31
CA LEU A 145 -4.18 3.27 6.63
C LEU A 145 -4.86 3.78 5.36
N ALA A 146 -6.12 3.43 5.16
CA ALA A 146 -6.99 3.96 4.12
C ALA A 146 -8.22 4.57 4.79
N ILE A 147 -8.27 5.92 4.86
CA ILE A 147 -9.31 6.64 5.59
C ILE A 147 -10.11 7.49 4.60
N VAL A 148 -11.41 7.24 4.53
CA VAL A 148 -12.34 8.08 3.78
C VAL A 148 -13.07 9.00 4.76
N HIS A 149 -13.01 10.32 4.55
CA HIS A 149 -13.70 11.25 5.43
C HIS A 149 -15.24 11.07 5.34
N PRO A 150 -15.98 11.08 6.48
CA PRO A 150 -17.40 10.69 6.50
C PRO A 150 -18.34 11.69 5.81
N LYS A 151 -18.03 12.98 5.87
CA LYS A 151 -18.93 14.05 5.42
C LYS A 151 -18.68 14.52 3.99
N ILE A 152 -17.41 14.61 3.59
CA ILE A 152 -17.01 15.19 2.32
C ILE A 152 -15.93 14.31 1.70
N TYR A 153 -16.19 13.72 0.53
CA TYR A 153 -15.20 12.90 -0.18
C TYR A 153 -13.94 13.68 -0.59
N ALA A 154 -14.03 14.99 -0.69
CA ALA A 154 -12.92 15.88 -1.00
C ALA A 154 -12.03 16.21 0.21
N MET A 155 -12.52 16.05 1.44
CA MET A 155 -11.70 16.26 2.65
C MET A 155 -10.81 15.06 2.92
N ARG A 156 -9.56 15.33 3.24
CA ARG A 156 -8.58 14.33 3.70
C ARG A 156 -8.45 14.34 5.21
N ALA A 157 -8.12 13.20 5.77
CA ALA A 157 -7.77 13.10 7.18
C ALA A 157 -6.35 13.67 7.37
N LEU A 158 -6.16 14.61 8.28
CA LEU A 158 -4.84 15.16 8.59
C LEU A 158 -3.97 14.06 9.22
N PHE A 159 -2.84 13.75 8.61
CA PHE A 159 -1.88 12.81 9.17
C PHE A 159 -1.15 13.46 10.36
N PRO A 160 -0.95 12.76 11.49
CA PRO A 160 -0.28 13.32 12.64
C PRO A 160 1.17 13.73 12.34
N ASN A 161 1.59 14.93 12.79
CA ASN A 161 2.96 15.41 12.63
C ASN A 161 3.93 14.75 13.61
N SER A 162 3.44 14.22 14.74
CA SER A 162 4.25 13.55 15.76
C SER A 162 4.02 12.05 15.72
N LEU A 163 5.06 11.30 15.41
CA LEU A 163 5.06 9.85 15.33
C LEU A 163 6.21 9.30 16.17
N ASP A 164 5.91 8.32 17.03
CA ASP A 164 6.90 7.52 17.75
C ASP A 164 6.72 6.04 17.40
N LEU A 165 7.21 5.68 16.21
CA LEU A 165 7.10 4.33 15.63
C LEU A 165 8.51 3.80 15.27
N PRO A 166 9.34 3.49 16.29
CA PRO A 166 10.76 3.20 16.11
C PRO A 166 11.05 1.92 15.33
N SER A 167 10.08 1.01 15.24
CA SER A 167 10.21 -0.25 14.50
C SER A 167 9.57 -0.24 13.11
N LEU A 168 8.93 0.88 12.72
CA LEU A 168 8.17 0.94 11.48
C LEU A 168 9.08 0.90 10.25
N THR A 169 8.89 -0.13 9.42
CA THR A 169 9.61 -0.32 8.15
C THR A 169 8.76 -0.03 6.92
N THR A 170 7.44 -0.20 7.05
CA THR A 170 6.50 0.00 5.93
C THR A 170 5.35 0.90 6.34
N LEU A 171 5.16 2.00 5.61
CA LEU A 171 4.04 2.92 5.76
C LEU A 171 3.27 3.06 4.45
N CYS A 172 1.96 2.81 4.48
CA CYS A 172 1.07 3.04 3.34
C CYS A 172 -0.10 3.91 3.78
N LEU A 173 -0.23 5.07 3.16
CA LEU A 173 -1.25 6.08 3.45
C LEU A 173 -2.13 6.30 2.23
N HIS A 174 -3.46 6.20 2.41
CA HIS A 174 -4.43 6.47 1.36
C HIS A 174 -5.44 7.52 1.83
N LEU A 175 -5.59 8.60 1.04
CA LEU A 175 -6.50 9.72 1.30
C LEU A 175 -6.17 10.55 2.55
N PHE A 176 -4.89 10.81 2.79
CA PHE A 176 -4.43 11.69 3.85
C PHE A 176 -4.04 13.08 3.34
N ALA A 177 -4.06 14.05 4.26
CA ALA A 177 -3.44 15.36 4.07
C ALA A 177 -2.28 15.54 5.03
N PHE A 178 -1.22 16.17 4.56
CA PHE A 178 -0.07 16.56 5.37
C PHE A 178 -0.13 18.07 5.62
N SER A 179 -0.08 18.47 6.89
CA SER A 179 -0.01 19.87 7.28
C SER A 179 1.43 20.35 7.43
N VAL A 180 1.60 21.66 7.31
CA VAL A 180 2.91 22.28 7.62
C VAL A 180 3.28 22.10 9.08
N GLY A 181 4.57 21.89 9.32
CA GLY A 181 5.17 21.99 10.64
C GLY A 181 5.43 23.44 11.03
N ASP A 182 6.05 23.64 12.19
CA ASP A 182 6.39 24.97 12.74
C ASP A 182 7.42 25.71 11.86
N ASP A 183 8.15 25.00 11.01
CA ASP A 183 9.12 25.53 10.04
C ASP A 183 8.51 25.94 8.70
N GLY A 184 7.19 25.84 8.55
CA GLY A 184 6.44 26.16 7.31
C GLY A 184 6.58 25.11 6.21
N ARG A 185 7.09 23.88 6.54
CA ARG A 185 7.23 22.75 5.60
C ARG A 185 6.42 21.54 6.04
N ALA A 186 5.91 20.78 5.08
CA ALA A 186 5.32 19.49 5.36
C ALA A 186 6.40 18.40 5.28
N GLU A 187 6.88 17.94 6.42
CA GLU A 187 7.93 16.91 6.55
C GLU A 187 7.48 15.76 7.49
N PRO A 188 6.47 14.96 7.12
CA PRO A 188 5.82 14.02 8.02
C PRO A 188 6.61 12.74 8.31
N PHE A 189 7.72 12.45 7.62
CA PHE A 189 8.36 11.12 7.64
C PHE A 189 9.77 11.09 8.26
N SER A 190 10.33 12.23 8.65
CA SER A 190 11.72 12.35 9.14
C SER A 190 11.97 11.65 10.48
N THR A 191 10.92 11.48 11.30
CA THR A 191 11.02 10.82 12.61
C THR A 191 11.09 9.28 12.50
N LEU A 192 10.72 8.70 11.37
CA LEU A 192 10.62 7.25 11.16
C LEU A 192 11.99 6.63 10.78
N LYS A 193 12.81 6.33 11.79
CA LYS A 193 14.23 5.97 11.61
C LYS A 193 14.52 4.63 10.95
N LYS A 194 13.53 3.73 10.80
CA LYS A 194 13.65 2.43 10.13
C LYS A 194 12.77 2.31 8.89
N LEU A 195 12.16 3.41 8.44
CA LEU A 195 11.24 3.38 7.31
C LEU A 195 11.99 3.00 6.02
N ASN A 196 11.66 1.85 5.48
CA ASN A 196 12.22 1.31 4.24
C ASN A 196 11.31 1.53 3.03
N THR A 197 10.00 1.38 3.24
CA THR A 197 9.00 1.46 2.16
C THR A 197 7.91 2.46 2.51
N LEU A 198 7.70 3.46 1.65
CA LEU A 198 6.66 4.47 1.76
C LEU A 198 5.75 4.43 0.54
N ILE A 199 4.44 4.33 0.78
CA ILE A 199 3.41 4.40 -0.26
C ILE A 199 2.45 5.53 0.09
N ILE A 200 2.34 6.51 -0.79
CA ILE A 200 1.44 7.65 -0.67
C ILE A 200 0.41 7.55 -1.80
N ASP A 201 -0.85 7.24 -1.48
CA ASP A 201 -1.93 7.09 -2.46
C ASP A 201 -3.01 8.13 -2.22
N LYS A 202 -3.24 9.02 -3.19
CA LYS A 202 -4.23 10.11 -3.14
C LYS A 202 -4.08 11.02 -1.91
N CYS A 203 -2.86 11.22 -1.45
CA CYS A 203 -2.56 12.17 -0.39
C CYS A 203 -2.33 13.57 -0.97
N GLU A 204 -2.50 14.59 -0.13
CA GLU A 204 -2.33 16.00 -0.49
C GLU A 204 -1.57 16.75 0.61
N VAL A 205 -1.14 17.96 0.31
CA VAL A 205 -0.53 18.87 1.29
C VAL A 205 -1.48 20.03 1.51
N VAL A 206 -1.68 20.42 2.77
CA VAL A 206 -2.55 21.53 3.15
C VAL A 206 -1.69 22.67 3.68
N ASP A 207 -2.00 23.88 3.27
CA ASP A 207 -1.33 25.11 3.69
C ASP A 207 0.16 25.22 3.31
N ALA A 208 0.67 24.32 2.45
CA ALA A 208 2.00 24.41 1.84
C ALA A 208 1.96 24.08 0.35
N GLN A 209 3.01 24.53 -0.36
CA GLN A 209 3.22 24.18 -1.77
C GLN A 209 4.19 23.00 -1.94
N ASN A 210 4.91 22.63 -0.88
CA ASN A 210 6.01 21.67 -0.93
C ASN A 210 5.80 20.54 0.08
N LEU A 211 5.99 19.30 -0.39
CA LEU A 211 6.15 18.12 0.45
C LEU A 211 7.64 17.74 0.48
N LEU A 212 8.24 17.78 1.65
CA LEU A 212 9.60 17.26 1.86
C LEU A 212 9.53 15.81 2.35
N ILE A 213 10.06 14.89 1.55
CA ILE A 213 10.27 13.50 1.96
C ILE A 213 11.74 13.35 2.34
N SER A 214 12.02 13.52 3.63
CA SER A 214 13.36 13.40 4.20
C SER A 214 13.44 12.12 5.04
N ASN A 215 14.23 11.15 4.58
CA ASN A 215 14.43 9.90 5.30
C ASN A 215 15.65 9.14 4.78
N ILE A 216 16.61 8.86 5.66
CA ILE A 216 17.88 8.22 5.30
C ILE A 216 17.78 6.71 5.09
N THR A 217 16.74 6.06 5.60
CA THR A 217 16.55 4.60 5.50
C THR A 217 15.57 4.20 4.41
N LEU A 218 14.93 5.18 3.74
CA LEU A 218 13.96 4.92 2.70
C LEU A 218 14.62 4.35 1.45
N VAL A 219 14.17 3.15 1.03
CA VAL A 219 14.65 2.44 -0.16
C VAL A 219 13.60 2.43 -1.27
N ASN A 220 12.31 2.33 -0.90
CA ASN A 220 11.21 2.21 -1.85
C ASN A 220 10.18 3.31 -1.63
N LEU A 221 9.93 4.12 -2.66
CA LEU A 221 8.90 5.16 -2.66
C LEU A 221 7.90 4.91 -3.77
N THR A 222 6.62 4.85 -3.43
CA THR A 222 5.52 4.81 -4.39
C THR A 222 4.57 5.97 -4.16
N ILE A 223 4.30 6.74 -5.22
CA ILE A 223 3.33 7.84 -5.22
C ILE A 223 2.24 7.53 -6.22
N VAL A 224 0.99 7.50 -5.73
CA VAL A 224 -0.20 7.21 -6.55
C VAL A 224 -1.14 8.39 -6.50
N ILE A 225 -1.44 8.97 -7.67
CA ILE A 225 -2.33 10.12 -7.82
C ILE A 225 -3.38 9.77 -8.85
N ARG A 226 -4.62 9.54 -8.41
CA ARG A 226 -5.65 9.02 -9.30
C ARG A 226 -6.67 10.03 -9.78
N ASP A 227 -7.03 11.01 -8.99
CA ASP A 227 -8.06 12.01 -9.34
C ASP A 227 -7.63 13.37 -8.82
N TYR A 228 -7.96 14.44 -9.54
CA TYR A 228 -7.35 15.70 -9.29
C TYR A 228 -8.25 16.93 -9.27
N PRO A 229 -8.06 17.87 -8.38
CA PRO A 229 -8.43 19.25 -8.60
C PRO A 229 -7.31 19.98 -9.37
N PRO A 230 -7.63 20.79 -10.39
CA PRO A 230 -6.65 21.33 -11.33
C PRO A 230 -5.73 22.44 -10.79
N ASN A 231 -5.80 22.79 -9.52
CA ASN A 231 -5.26 24.07 -9.05
C ASN A 231 -4.04 24.03 -8.13
N ALA A 232 -3.44 22.90 -7.84
CA ALA A 232 -2.24 22.85 -7.00
C ALA A 232 -1.16 21.96 -7.58
N CYS A 233 -0.21 22.53 -8.30
CA CYS A 233 1.07 21.90 -8.57
C CYS A 233 1.84 21.87 -7.26
N ILE A 234 1.95 20.70 -6.64
CA ILE A 234 2.76 20.51 -5.42
C ILE A 234 4.19 20.20 -5.85
N GLU A 235 5.16 20.82 -5.21
CA GLU A 235 6.56 20.45 -5.37
C GLU A 235 6.91 19.34 -4.36
N ILE A 236 7.55 18.28 -4.82
CA ILE A 236 8.02 17.19 -3.95
C ILE A 236 9.54 17.21 -3.93
N GLU A 237 10.10 17.59 -2.78
CA GLU A 237 11.53 17.57 -2.53
C GLU A 237 11.92 16.23 -1.88
N LEU A 238 12.88 15.53 -2.48
CA LEU A 238 13.40 14.28 -1.97
C LEU A 238 14.76 14.48 -1.30
N SER A 239 14.85 14.15 -0.02
CA SER A 239 16.10 14.08 0.76
C SER A 239 16.29 12.63 1.25
N THR A 240 16.44 11.70 0.30
CA THR A 240 16.42 10.25 0.51
C THR A 240 17.65 9.60 -0.14
N PRO A 241 18.83 9.68 0.47
CA PRO A 241 20.11 9.28 -0.14
C PRO A 241 20.18 7.80 -0.50
N ASN A 242 19.38 6.94 0.12
CA ASN A 242 19.37 5.50 -0.12
C ASN A 242 18.15 5.03 -0.94
N LEU A 243 17.39 5.95 -1.53
CA LEU A 243 16.22 5.60 -2.34
C LEU A 243 16.69 4.86 -3.61
N CYS A 244 16.30 3.59 -3.73
CA CYS A 244 16.66 2.72 -4.86
C CYS A 244 15.52 2.55 -5.87
N THR A 245 14.28 2.44 -5.37
CA THR A 245 13.09 2.21 -6.20
C THR A 245 12.14 3.39 -6.09
N PHE A 246 11.78 3.97 -7.23
CA PHE A 246 10.79 5.03 -7.35
C PHE A 246 9.66 4.60 -8.29
N CYS A 247 8.42 4.62 -7.81
CA CYS A 247 7.24 4.31 -8.60
C CYS A 247 6.26 5.49 -8.55
N TYR A 248 5.80 5.94 -9.72
CA TYR A 248 4.79 6.98 -9.85
C TYR A 248 3.62 6.50 -10.71
N ILE A 249 2.41 6.66 -10.20
CA ILE A 249 1.18 6.23 -10.90
C ILE A 249 0.18 7.38 -10.90
N GLY A 250 -0.21 7.85 -12.08
CA GLY A 250 -1.23 8.90 -12.23
C GLY A 250 -0.81 10.07 -13.09
N SER A 251 -1.45 11.22 -12.92
CA SER A 251 -1.16 12.41 -13.72
C SER A 251 0.06 13.16 -13.19
N PRO A 252 1.03 13.56 -14.03
CA PRO A 252 2.28 14.16 -13.60
C PRO A 252 2.13 15.66 -13.31
N PHE A 253 1.50 15.97 -12.18
CA PHE A 253 1.27 17.37 -11.75
C PHE A 253 2.38 17.96 -10.88
N HIS A 254 3.35 17.15 -10.48
CA HIS A 254 4.32 17.51 -9.45
C HIS A 254 5.66 17.80 -10.08
N LYS A 255 6.33 18.82 -9.58
CA LYS A 255 7.76 18.97 -9.78
C LYS A 255 8.47 18.07 -8.78
N PHE A 256 9.35 17.19 -9.27
CA PHE A 256 10.27 16.44 -8.45
C PHE A 256 11.66 17.05 -8.53
N TYR A 257 12.31 17.23 -7.40
CA TYR A 257 13.71 17.56 -7.36
C TYR A 257 14.39 16.92 -6.16
N GLY A 258 15.65 16.55 -6.35
CA GLY A 258 16.49 16.03 -5.30
C GLY A 258 17.34 17.10 -4.68
N ARG A 259 17.54 17.04 -3.37
CA ARG A 259 18.46 17.92 -2.68
C ARG A 259 19.89 17.50 -3.03
N LYS A 260 20.64 18.32 -3.81
CA LYS A 260 22.06 18.13 -4.15
C LYS A 260 22.47 16.69 -4.47
N GLY A 261 21.92 16.13 -5.56
CA GLY A 261 22.36 14.81 -6.07
C GLY A 261 21.74 13.59 -5.38
N ASN A 262 20.78 13.75 -4.48
CA ASN A 262 20.12 12.65 -3.77
C ASN A 262 19.32 11.69 -4.67
N LEU A 263 19.05 12.05 -5.94
CA LEU A 263 18.38 11.16 -6.89
C LEU A 263 19.34 10.18 -7.60
N SER A 264 20.66 10.31 -7.40
CA SER A 264 21.65 9.43 -8.01
C SER A 264 21.66 7.99 -7.47
N SER A 265 21.01 7.74 -6.35
CA SER A 265 20.84 6.39 -5.77
C SER A 265 19.71 5.59 -6.43
N ILE A 266 18.81 6.26 -7.17
CA ILE A 266 17.63 5.61 -7.78
C ILE A 266 18.07 4.79 -8.98
N LYS A 267 17.86 3.47 -8.88
CA LYS A 267 18.19 2.50 -9.93
C LYS A 267 16.97 1.97 -10.67
N HIS A 268 15.84 1.85 -9.98
CA HIS A 268 14.61 1.30 -10.53
C HIS A 268 13.53 2.38 -10.56
N VAL A 269 13.05 2.70 -11.74
CA VAL A 269 12.02 3.71 -11.96
C VAL A 269 10.85 3.09 -12.69
N ALA A 270 9.64 3.28 -12.17
CA ALA A 270 8.40 2.91 -12.84
C ALA A 270 7.46 4.13 -12.92
N ILE A 271 7.04 4.50 -14.12
CA ILE A 271 6.11 5.62 -14.34
C ILE A 271 4.92 5.15 -15.17
N ASP A 272 3.75 5.25 -14.57
CA ASP A 272 2.47 4.89 -15.18
C ASP A 272 1.53 6.09 -15.20
N VAL A 273 1.56 6.87 -16.27
CA VAL A 273 0.71 8.04 -16.44
C VAL A 273 -0.69 7.62 -16.89
N LYS A 274 -1.71 8.22 -16.30
CA LYS A 274 -3.09 8.12 -16.79
C LYS A 274 -3.38 9.30 -17.71
N LEU A 275 -3.88 9.01 -18.92
CA LEU A 275 -4.32 10.03 -19.87
C LEU A 275 -5.61 10.67 -19.37
N MET A 276 -5.52 11.84 -18.75
CA MET A 276 -6.71 12.63 -18.37
C MET A 276 -6.77 14.00 -19.01
N ALA A 277 -5.78 14.49 -19.69
CA ALA A 277 -5.81 15.66 -20.59
C ALA A 277 -4.43 15.85 -21.23
N SER A 278 -4.40 16.19 -22.50
CA SER A 278 -3.19 16.50 -23.26
C SER A 278 -2.67 17.90 -22.89
N SER A 279 -2.03 18.04 -21.73
CA SER A 279 -1.36 19.28 -21.35
C SER A 279 0.13 19.21 -21.66
N LYS A 280 0.62 20.17 -22.44
CA LYS A 280 2.06 20.34 -22.72
C LYS A 280 2.87 20.57 -21.43
N THR A 281 2.26 21.08 -20.38
CA THR A 281 2.89 21.27 -19.07
C THR A 281 3.27 19.94 -18.43
N TYR A 282 2.41 18.92 -18.51
CA TYR A 282 2.66 17.60 -17.91
C TYR A 282 3.75 16.83 -18.62
N SER A 283 3.84 16.96 -19.95
CA SER A 283 4.90 16.34 -20.71
C SER A 283 6.29 16.90 -20.34
N LYS A 284 6.37 18.21 -20.04
CA LYS A 284 7.60 18.85 -19.59
C LYS A 284 8.03 18.32 -18.21
N PHE A 285 7.10 18.17 -17.25
CA PHE A 285 7.44 17.60 -15.94
C PHE A 285 8.00 16.18 -16.06
N LEU A 286 7.41 15.34 -16.92
CA LEU A 286 7.95 13.99 -17.17
C LEU A 286 9.37 14.02 -17.74
N LEU A 287 9.63 14.93 -18.65
CA LEU A 287 10.99 15.09 -19.20
C LEU A 287 11.96 15.55 -18.12
N ASP A 288 11.59 16.55 -17.33
CA ASP A 288 12.42 17.06 -16.23
C ASP A 288 12.73 15.94 -15.22
N TRP A 289 11.77 15.08 -14.89
CA TRP A 289 12.02 13.90 -14.03
C TRP A 289 13.05 12.95 -14.64
N LEU A 290 12.92 12.62 -15.92
CA LEU A 290 13.88 11.73 -16.60
C LEU A 290 15.28 12.33 -16.67
N VAL A 291 15.40 13.66 -16.74
CA VAL A 291 16.69 14.37 -16.72
C VAL A 291 17.32 14.30 -15.32
N GLU A 292 16.54 14.45 -14.26
CA GLU A 292 17.02 14.42 -12.86
C GLU A 292 17.42 13.02 -12.37
N LEU A 293 16.89 11.95 -12.99
CA LEU A 293 17.13 10.57 -12.59
C LEU A 293 18.43 10.00 -13.16
N ALA A 294 19.57 10.38 -12.58
CA ALA A 294 20.91 10.23 -13.19
C ALA A 294 21.48 8.80 -13.31
N ASN A 295 20.97 7.78 -12.60
CA ASN A 295 21.57 6.44 -12.53
C ASN A 295 20.58 5.29 -12.73
N VAL A 296 19.57 5.48 -13.57
CA VAL A 296 18.54 4.47 -13.79
C VAL A 296 19.11 3.24 -14.48
N GLU A 297 18.97 2.07 -13.84
CA GLU A 297 19.35 0.77 -14.40
C GLU A 297 18.14 0.05 -15.04
N LEU A 298 16.95 0.17 -14.40
CA LEU A 298 15.68 -0.38 -14.89
C LEU A 298 14.65 0.74 -15.01
N LEU A 299 14.20 1.00 -16.23
CA LEU A 299 13.12 1.94 -16.52
C LEU A 299 11.87 1.20 -16.99
N THR A 300 10.76 1.36 -16.28
CA THR A 300 9.46 0.81 -16.65
C THR A 300 8.50 1.95 -16.97
N LEU A 301 7.97 2.00 -18.18
CA LEU A 301 7.03 3.03 -18.62
C LEU A 301 5.77 2.38 -19.20
N SER A 302 4.59 2.96 -18.92
CA SER A 302 3.38 2.55 -19.62
C SER A 302 3.25 3.23 -21.00
N SER A 303 2.54 2.61 -21.96
CA SER A 303 2.30 3.21 -23.27
C SER A 303 1.65 4.60 -23.18
N PRO A 304 0.68 4.91 -22.26
CA PRO A 304 0.21 6.26 -22.05
C PRO A 304 1.29 7.24 -21.61
N THR A 305 2.26 6.79 -20.78
CA THR A 305 3.40 7.62 -20.37
C THR A 305 4.23 8.05 -21.56
N LEU A 306 4.49 7.13 -22.50
CA LEU A 306 5.22 7.43 -23.74
C LEU A 306 4.46 8.42 -24.62
N GLN A 307 3.14 8.28 -24.73
CA GLN A 307 2.31 9.24 -25.49
C GLN A 307 2.35 10.65 -24.88
N VAL A 308 2.25 10.77 -23.55
CA VAL A 308 2.33 12.08 -22.89
C VAL A 308 3.73 12.69 -23.07
N LEU A 309 4.78 11.90 -22.92
CA LEU A 309 6.16 12.37 -23.12
C LEU A 309 6.39 12.85 -24.57
N PHE A 310 5.82 12.16 -25.56
CA PHE A 310 5.92 12.53 -26.97
C PHE A 310 5.31 13.90 -27.30
N LEU A 311 4.48 14.47 -26.44
CA LEU A 311 3.93 15.82 -26.61
C LEU A 311 4.97 16.94 -26.39
N VAL A 312 6.15 16.61 -25.87
CA VAL A 312 7.25 17.61 -25.73
C VAL A 312 7.74 18.02 -27.11
N PRO A 313 7.73 19.32 -27.43
CA PRO A 313 8.25 19.80 -28.72
C PRO A 313 9.71 19.43 -28.90
N ASN A 314 10.06 18.89 -30.08
CA ASN A 314 11.43 18.45 -30.42
C ASN A 314 12.04 17.44 -29.44
N LEU A 315 11.22 16.62 -28.78
CA LEU A 315 11.67 15.63 -27.80
C LEU A 315 12.84 14.78 -28.31
N LEU A 316 12.74 14.26 -29.54
CA LEU A 316 13.75 13.37 -30.13
C LEU A 316 15.14 14.02 -30.33
N LYS A 317 15.25 15.35 -30.17
CA LYS A 317 16.52 16.08 -30.18
C LYS A 317 17.12 16.28 -28.79
N VAL A 318 16.40 15.96 -27.73
CA VAL A 318 16.87 16.06 -26.35
C VAL A 318 17.81 14.90 -26.05
N GLN A 319 18.92 15.16 -25.37
CA GLN A 319 19.82 14.11 -24.89
C GLN A 319 19.51 13.75 -23.44
N LEU A 320 19.11 12.49 -23.20
CA LEU A 320 18.88 11.97 -21.86
C LEU A 320 20.12 11.27 -21.31
N ARG A 321 21.18 12.05 -21.02
CA ARG A 321 22.44 11.52 -20.45
C ARG A 321 22.22 10.76 -19.13
N SER A 322 21.17 11.10 -18.41
CA SER A 322 20.70 10.41 -17.20
C SER A 322 20.41 8.92 -17.39
N LEU A 323 20.08 8.48 -18.61
CA LEU A 323 19.78 7.09 -18.93
C LEU A 323 21.00 6.28 -19.42
N SER A 324 22.22 6.81 -19.34
CA SER A 324 23.45 6.12 -19.83
C SER A 324 23.73 4.79 -19.13
N ASN A 325 23.27 4.62 -17.90
CA ASN A 325 23.45 3.40 -17.10
C ASN A 325 22.30 2.40 -17.24
N MET A 326 21.32 2.66 -18.11
CA MET A 326 20.15 1.81 -18.28
C MET A 326 20.53 0.45 -18.86
N LYS A 327 20.12 -0.61 -18.16
CA LYS A 327 20.32 -2.03 -18.53
C LYS A 327 19.05 -2.65 -19.13
N SER A 328 17.89 -2.15 -18.73
CA SER A 328 16.59 -2.68 -19.16
C SER A 328 15.53 -1.59 -19.27
N LEU A 329 14.83 -1.59 -20.38
CA LEU A 329 13.62 -0.79 -20.64
C LEU A 329 12.43 -1.73 -20.73
N LYS A 330 11.43 -1.58 -19.83
CA LYS A 330 10.16 -2.29 -19.89
C LYS A 330 9.06 -1.33 -20.32
N VAL A 331 8.28 -1.71 -21.31
CA VAL A 331 7.11 -0.97 -21.77
C VAL A 331 5.85 -1.78 -21.52
N ILE A 332 4.98 -1.28 -20.65
CA ILE A 332 3.69 -1.91 -20.32
C ILE A 332 2.63 -1.34 -21.26
N MET A 333 2.06 -2.20 -22.11
CA MET A 333 1.00 -1.81 -23.02
C MET A 333 -0.32 -1.66 -22.26
N LYS A 334 -1.02 -0.54 -22.53
CA LYS A 334 -2.34 -0.27 -21.96
C LYS A 334 -3.29 0.16 -23.06
N GLN A 335 -4.28 -0.65 -23.32
CA GLN A 335 -5.33 -0.34 -24.32
C GLN A 335 -6.10 0.94 -23.92
N PRO A 336 -6.44 1.84 -24.86
CA PRO A 336 -6.17 1.79 -26.30
C PRO A 336 -4.85 2.43 -26.75
N SER A 337 -3.89 2.68 -25.85
CA SER A 337 -2.66 3.43 -26.15
C SER A 337 -1.65 2.61 -26.95
N SER A 338 -0.95 3.28 -27.88
CA SER A 338 0.15 2.72 -28.66
C SER A 338 1.48 3.40 -28.32
N ILE A 339 2.59 2.77 -28.67
CA ILE A 339 3.92 3.37 -28.53
C ILE A 339 4.15 4.31 -29.73
N PRO A 340 4.42 5.62 -29.51
CA PRO A 340 4.73 6.54 -30.60
C PRO A 340 6.03 6.12 -31.31
N GLU A 341 6.09 6.36 -32.62
CA GLU A 341 7.25 6.04 -33.43
C GLU A 341 8.50 6.76 -32.95
N GLY A 342 9.63 6.07 -32.92
CA GLY A 342 10.91 6.60 -32.50
C GLY A 342 11.10 6.72 -30.98
N MET A 343 10.07 6.50 -30.14
CA MET A 343 10.19 6.67 -28.68
C MET A 343 11.13 5.66 -28.03
N VAL A 344 11.10 4.40 -28.44
CA VAL A 344 12.01 3.39 -27.90
C VAL A 344 13.46 3.73 -28.26
N SER A 345 13.70 4.07 -29.53
CA SER A 345 15.05 4.50 -30.01
C SER A 345 15.53 5.77 -29.29
N PHE A 346 14.64 6.71 -29.02
CA PHE A 346 14.95 7.92 -28.22
C PHE A 346 15.41 7.57 -26.80
N LEU A 347 14.70 6.68 -26.11
CA LEU A 347 15.07 6.28 -24.75
C LEU A 347 16.39 5.48 -24.70
N LEU A 348 16.67 4.74 -25.77
CA LEU A 348 17.89 3.92 -25.89
C LEU A 348 19.10 4.68 -26.43
N GLN A 349 18.95 5.94 -26.85
CA GLN A 349 20.03 6.70 -27.53
C GLN A 349 21.34 6.74 -26.74
N ASN A 350 21.29 6.73 -25.40
CA ASN A 350 22.46 6.73 -24.51
C ASN A 350 22.74 5.36 -23.86
N ALA A 351 21.93 4.35 -24.12
CA ALA A 351 22.07 2.98 -23.62
C ALA A 351 21.65 1.95 -24.70
N PRO A 352 22.33 1.89 -25.86
CA PRO A 352 21.89 1.10 -27.01
C PRO A 352 21.92 -0.42 -26.75
N SER A 353 22.67 -0.87 -25.75
CA SER A 353 22.75 -2.28 -25.33
C SER A 353 21.68 -2.70 -24.30
N ALA A 354 20.84 -1.79 -23.85
CA ALA A 354 19.79 -2.10 -22.88
C ALA A 354 18.77 -3.06 -23.48
N LYS A 355 18.34 -4.04 -22.68
CA LYS A 355 17.30 -4.99 -23.09
C LYS A 355 15.95 -4.30 -23.13
N VAL A 356 15.16 -4.53 -24.18
CA VAL A 356 13.81 -4.02 -24.31
C VAL A 356 12.82 -5.15 -24.14
N GLU A 357 11.83 -4.95 -23.27
CA GLU A 357 10.73 -5.87 -23.01
C GLU A 357 9.42 -5.11 -23.16
N ILE A 358 8.54 -5.56 -24.05
CA ILE A 358 7.19 -5.02 -24.23
C ILE A 358 6.21 -6.03 -23.63
N ILE A 359 5.41 -5.60 -22.68
CA ILE A 359 4.49 -6.43 -21.88
C ILE A 359 3.07 -5.97 -22.16
N ASP A 360 2.19 -6.88 -22.58
CA ASP A 360 0.76 -6.65 -22.83
C ASP A 360 -0.06 -6.71 -21.52
#